data_aff055bfdf1c8f4bf6ce7d15f02dfec7
#
_entry.id   aff055bfdf1c8f4bf6ce7d15f02dfec7
#
_cell.length_a   1.000
_cell.length_b   1.000
_cell.length_c   1.000
_cell.angle_alpha   90.00
_cell.angle_beta   90.00
_cell.angle_gamma   90.00
#
_symmetry.space_group_name_H-M   'P 1'
#
loop_
_entity.id
_entity.type
_entity.pdbx_description
1 polymer ?
#
loop_
_entity_poly.entity_id
_entity_poly.type
_entity_poly.pdbx_seq_one_letter_code
_entity_poly.pdbx_strand_id
1 'polypeptide(L)'
;SDITKRLFGQFLTWLQEKENTVFVVATANDITAFPPEFLRKGRFDEVFFIDFPNEEEREKIFKIHLEKRGKLNDKINLKELAEKTIGYCGADIEEVVKMTVETIFNVENIENEEDSKLMTQDLLDSIKSIDSLSNILADKIEVLKKGYDKLKIKSASKKLPLSQREKNKESNLRKTTFKDMVVVNGRKYTPSFFNGEREVFDIEVCKYLVTQDMWMEVMEENPSIFKGGRRPVESVSWWETLEYCNKISEKYNLKPVYDLNKKEEGILKINQLGGNSEYPNIADFRKTEGFRLPTELEWEWFARGGEVAIQDGTFNCKYSGNDDIDIVAWYSNNSKNQTHDVGTKKSNQLEIYDCTGNVYEWSYDTSTSGYMSEEFPYIYDSTQKNRILRGGAWYNRRGECEVIKRVSNGGSVRSEICGFRIVRTI
;
A
#
# COMPACT_ATOMS: atom_id res chain seq x y z
N SER A 1 -17.01 -36.53 6.34
CA SER A 1 -17.48 -37.89 6.57
C SER A 1 -18.86 -38.07 5.89
N ASP A 2 -19.24 -39.27 5.50
CA ASP A 2 -20.53 -39.54 4.84
C ASP A 2 -21.73 -39.18 5.71
N ILE A 3 -21.59 -39.22 7.02
CA ILE A 3 -22.62 -38.81 7.99
C ILE A 3 -22.97 -37.36 7.85
N THR A 4 -21.97 -36.50 7.71
CA THR A 4 -22.17 -35.06 7.55
C THR A 4 -22.91 -34.74 6.24
N LYS A 5 -22.54 -35.38 5.15
CA LYS A 5 -23.24 -35.22 3.86
C LYS A 5 -24.70 -35.65 3.93
N ARG A 6 -25.00 -36.75 4.65
CA ARG A 6 -26.34 -37.26 4.81
C ARG A 6 -27.23 -36.36 5.67
N LEU A 7 -26.68 -35.82 6.77
CA LEU A 7 -27.35 -34.83 7.62
C LEU A 7 -27.66 -33.55 6.84
N PHE A 8 -26.71 -33.06 6.06
CA PHE A 8 -26.91 -31.88 5.21
C PHE A 8 -27.99 -32.15 4.13
N GLY A 9 -28.00 -33.32 3.51
CA GLY A 9 -29.04 -33.69 2.55
C GLY A 9 -30.44 -33.66 3.17
N GLN A 10 -30.62 -34.24 4.36
CA GLN A 10 -31.88 -34.23 5.10
C GLN A 10 -32.31 -32.81 5.50
N PHE A 11 -31.39 -31.98 5.93
CA PHE A 11 -31.67 -30.57 6.28
C PHE A 11 -32.16 -29.79 5.05
N LEU A 12 -31.52 -29.97 3.90
CA LEU A 12 -31.92 -29.32 2.64
C LEU A 12 -33.30 -29.76 2.18
N THR A 13 -33.61 -31.06 2.31
CA THR A 13 -34.93 -31.58 1.98
C THR A 13 -35.99 -31.00 2.91
N TRP A 14 -35.71 -30.96 4.22
CA TRP A 14 -36.61 -30.34 5.18
C TRP A 14 -36.87 -28.85 4.89
N LEU A 15 -35.83 -28.06 4.50
CA LEU A 15 -35.98 -26.63 4.10
C LEU A 15 -36.93 -26.47 2.90
N GLN A 16 -36.98 -27.45 1.98
CA GLN A 16 -37.79 -27.38 0.78
C GLN A 16 -39.26 -27.88 1.00
N GLU A 17 -39.44 -28.84 1.88
CA GLU A 17 -40.72 -29.56 2.06
C GLU A 17 -41.59 -29.00 3.20
N LYS A 18 -41.06 -28.02 3.97
CA LYS A 18 -41.84 -27.46 5.09
C LYS A 18 -43.04 -26.65 4.60
N GLU A 19 -44.21 -27.00 5.08
CA GLU A 19 -45.45 -26.27 4.80
C GLU A 19 -45.71 -25.07 5.73
N ASN A 20 -45.05 -25.03 6.89
CA ASN A 20 -45.23 -23.98 7.90
C ASN A 20 -44.24 -22.82 7.69
N THR A 21 -44.69 -21.62 7.95
CA THR A 21 -43.84 -20.41 7.92
C THR A 21 -42.82 -20.44 9.07
N VAL A 22 -41.58 -20.78 8.75
CA VAL A 22 -40.46 -20.80 9.71
C VAL A 22 -39.36 -19.88 9.19
N PHE A 23 -38.86 -19.03 10.05
CA PHE A 23 -37.68 -18.19 9.76
C PHE A 23 -36.43 -18.92 10.21
N VAL A 24 -35.51 -19.20 9.27
CA VAL A 24 -34.27 -19.94 9.55
C VAL A 24 -33.09 -19.02 9.32
N VAL A 25 -32.24 -18.87 10.34
CA VAL A 25 -30.95 -18.18 10.27
C VAL A 25 -29.84 -19.21 10.47
N ALA A 26 -28.90 -19.24 9.56
CA ALA A 26 -27.70 -20.07 9.65
C ALA A 26 -26.45 -19.22 9.50
N THR A 27 -25.41 -19.53 10.25
CA THR A 27 -24.09 -18.89 10.14
C THR A 27 -23.03 -19.90 9.77
N ALA A 28 -22.06 -19.49 8.95
CA ALA A 28 -20.93 -20.31 8.56
C ALA A 28 -19.68 -19.47 8.44
N ASN A 29 -18.53 -20.02 8.83
CA ASN A 29 -17.23 -19.35 8.71
C ASN A 29 -16.68 -19.42 7.29
N ASP A 30 -17.04 -20.45 6.54
CA ASP A 30 -16.59 -20.66 5.16
C ASP A 30 -17.72 -21.28 4.33
N ILE A 31 -18.31 -20.47 3.45
CA ILE A 31 -19.38 -20.92 2.56
C ILE A 31 -18.84 -21.64 1.33
N THR A 32 -17.54 -21.48 1.01
CA THR A 32 -16.93 -22.15 -0.16
C THR A 32 -16.76 -23.64 0.06
N ALA A 33 -16.79 -24.09 1.33
CA ALA A 33 -16.76 -25.50 1.71
C ALA A 33 -18.11 -26.21 1.54
N PHE A 34 -19.21 -25.46 1.30
CA PHE A 34 -20.54 -26.05 1.12
C PHE A 34 -20.77 -26.48 -0.34
N PRO A 35 -21.55 -27.56 -0.55
CA PRO A 35 -21.99 -27.96 -1.88
C PRO A 35 -22.74 -26.80 -2.58
N PRO A 36 -22.58 -26.61 -3.91
CA PRO A 36 -23.25 -25.52 -4.65
C PRO A 36 -24.79 -25.55 -4.52
N GLU A 37 -25.36 -26.71 -4.18
CA GLU A 37 -26.76 -26.90 -3.96
C GLU A 37 -27.34 -26.05 -2.82
N PHE A 38 -26.50 -25.67 -1.81
CA PHE A 38 -26.91 -24.79 -0.72
C PHE A 38 -27.25 -23.37 -1.19
N LEU A 39 -26.59 -22.90 -2.23
CA LEU A 39 -26.73 -21.54 -2.74
C LEU A 39 -27.82 -21.43 -3.82
N ARG A 40 -28.53 -22.53 -4.14
CA ARG A 40 -29.63 -22.49 -5.10
C ARG A 40 -30.85 -21.78 -4.51
N LYS A 41 -31.51 -20.95 -5.32
CA LYS A 41 -32.76 -20.29 -4.97
C LYS A 41 -33.81 -21.31 -4.48
N GLY A 42 -34.58 -20.97 -3.45
CA GLY A 42 -35.60 -21.83 -2.85
C GLY A 42 -35.12 -22.65 -1.65
N ARG A 43 -33.90 -22.45 -1.18
CA ARG A 43 -33.36 -23.06 0.05
C ARG A 43 -33.03 -21.99 1.10
N PHE A 44 -32.20 -21.01 0.72
CA PHE A 44 -32.01 -19.76 1.47
C PHE A 44 -32.46 -18.61 0.58
N ASP A 45 -33.35 -17.77 1.09
CA ASP A 45 -33.88 -16.63 0.35
C ASP A 45 -32.82 -15.56 0.16
N GLU A 46 -31.99 -15.34 1.19
CA GLU A 46 -30.90 -14.38 1.17
C GLU A 46 -29.64 -14.94 1.85
N VAL A 47 -28.51 -14.64 1.27
CA VAL A 47 -27.17 -14.95 1.81
C VAL A 47 -26.39 -13.65 1.94
N PHE A 48 -25.85 -13.40 3.12
CA PHE A 48 -25.07 -12.20 3.41
C PHE A 48 -23.66 -12.56 3.80
N PHE A 49 -22.70 -11.79 3.31
CA PHE A 49 -21.33 -11.79 3.80
C PHE A 49 -21.20 -10.76 4.93
N ILE A 50 -20.66 -11.20 6.07
CA ILE A 50 -20.34 -10.32 7.20
C ILE A 50 -18.84 -10.11 7.15
N ASP A 51 -18.44 -8.88 6.77
CA ASP A 51 -17.04 -8.45 6.76
C ASP A 51 -16.62 -7.94 8.15
N PHE A 52 -15.36 -7.55 8.30
CA PHE A 52 -14.90 -6.84 9.48
C PHE A 52 -15.72 -5.57 9.69
N PRO A 53 -15.99 -5.20 10.95
CA PRO A 53 -16.81 -4.03 11.25
C PRO A 53 -16.14 -2.75 10.77
N ASN A 54 -16.93 -1.86 10.17
CA ASN A 54 -16.51 -0.51 9.84
C ASN A 54 -16.32 0.36 11.10
N GLU A 55 -15.86 1.61 10.96
CA GLU A 55 -15.55 2.49 12.10
C GLU A 55 -16.77 2.71 13.01
N GLU A 56 -17.96 3.01 12.45
CA GLU A 56 -19.18 3.20 13.25
C GLU A 56 -19.64 1.90 13.93
N GLU A 57 -19.45 0.77 13.28
CA GLU A 57 -19.76 -0.54 13.86
C GLU A 57 -18.79 -0.86 14.99
N ARG A 58 -17.48 -0.57 14.85
CA ARG A 58 -16.51 -0.74 15.93
C ARG A 58 -16.79 0.17 17.10
N GLU A 59 -17.17 1.42 16.88
CA GLU A 59 -17.61 2.34 17.93
C GLU A 59 -18.78 1.75 18.74
N LYS A 60 -19.78 1.20 18.04
CA LYS A 60 -20.93 0.54 18.69
C LYS A 60 -20.52 -0.72 19.44
N ILE A 61 -19.60 -1.51 18.92
CA ILE A 61 -19.10 -2.72 19.58
C ILE A 61 -18.37 -2.35 20.87
N PHE A 62 -17.46 -1.34 20.85
CA PHE A 62 -16.85 -0.83 22.07
C PHE A 62 -17.88 -0.38 23.09
N LYS A 63 -18.86 0.40 22.64
CA LYS A 63 -19.96 0.88 23.50
C LYS A 63 -20.68 -0.29 24.17
N ILE A 64 -21.10 -1.29 23.42
CA ILE A 64 -21.82 -2.48 23.92
C ILE A 64 -20.98 -3.23 24.99
N HIS A 65 -19.70 -3.47 24.71
CA HIS A 65 -18.85 -4.23 25.61
C HIS A 65 -18.50 -3.44 26.89
N LEU A 66 -18.36 -2.12 26.80
CA LEU A 66 -18.16 -1.24 27.94
C LEU A 66 -19.44 -1.10 28.79
N GLU A 67 -20.60 -0.93 28.17
CA GLU A 67 -21.90 -0.91 28.83
C GLU A 67 -22.18 -2.22 29.57
N LYS A 68 -21.96 -3.36 28.91
CA LYS A 68 -22.15 -4.71 29.49
C LYS A 68 -21.31 -4.92 30.75
N ARG A 69 -20.16 -4.25 30.85
CA ARG A 69 -19.26 -4.33 32.02
C ARG A 69 -19.42 -3.16 33.00
N GLY A 70 -20.38 -2.26 32.76
CA GLY A 70 -20.64 -1.09 33.61
C GLY A 70 -19.47 -0.08 33.66
N LYS A 71 -18.63 -0.06 32.62
CA LYS A 71 -17.42 0.78 32.56
C LYS A 71 -17.51 1.92 31.52
N LEU A 72 -18.64 2.06 30.83
CA LEU A 72 -18.85 3.21 29.93
C LEU A 72 -19.02 4.49 30.74
N ASN A 73 -18.24 5.51 30.42
CA ASN A 73 -18.31 6.83 31.02
C ASN A 73 -17.95 7.92 29.99
N ASP A 74 -18.10 9.19 30.40
CA ASP A 74 -17.87 10.39 29.56
C ASP A 74 -16.40 10.69 29.23
N LYS A 75 -15.47 10.04 29.92
CA LYS A 75 -14.02 10.17 29.65
C LYS A 75 -13.52 9.25 28.51
N ILE A 76 -14.39 8.34 28.00
CA ILE A 76 -14.03 7.40 26.95
C ILE A 76 -14.40 7.97 25.59
N ASN A 77 -13.40 8.18 24.76
CA ASN A 77 -13.57 8.59 23.36
C ASN A 77 -13.72 7.35 22.45
N LEU A 78 -14.97 6.88 22.29
CA LEU A 78 -15.28 5.71 21.48
C LEU A 78 -14.82 5.85 20.02
N LYS A 79 -14.87 7.05 19.47
CA LYS A 79 -14.46 7.32 18.10
C LYS A 79 -12.95 7.12 17.92
N GLU A 80 -12.14 7.63 18.83
CA GLU A 80 -10.69 7.44 18.81
C GLU A 80 -10.31 5.96 18.91
N LEU A 81 -11.00 5.18 19.76
CA LEU A 81 -10.81 3.74 19.86
C LEU A 81 -11.15 3.04 18.55
N ALA A 82 -12.25 3.41 17.90
CA ALA A 82 -12.65 2.88 16.62
C ALA A 82 -11.65 3.22 15.51
N GLU A 83 -11.10 4.43 15.49
CA GLU A 83 -10.05 4.83 14.55
C GLU A 83 -8.76 4.00 14.71
N LYS A 84 -8.40 3.60 15.93
CA LYS A 84 -7.17 2.85 16.22
C LYS A 84 -7.30 1.33 16.10
N THR A 85 -8.51 0.81 15.86
CA THR A 85 -8.78 -0.63 15.79
C THR A 85 -9.22 -1.07 14.38
N ILE A 86 -8.62 -0.50 13.34
CA ILE A 86 -8.86 -0.93 11.95
C ILE A 86 -8.49 -2.41 11.81
N GLY A 87 -9.40 -3.21 11.22
CA GLY A 87 -9.19 -4.65 11.04
C GLY A 87 -9.52 -5.51 12.26
N TYR A 88 -9.96 -4.93 13.38
CA TYR A 88 -10.42 -5.70 14.52
C TYR A 88 -11.84 -6.23 14.29
N CYS A 89 -12.06 -7.50 14.64
CA CYS A 89 -13.40 -8.08 14.70
C CYS A 89 -14.05 -7.82 16.06
N GLY A 90 -15.30 -8.23 16.21
CA GLY A 90 -16.02 -8.06 17.48
C GLY A 90 -15.34 -8.76 18.67
N ALA A 91 -14.72 -9.92 18.44
CA ALA A 91 -14.01 -10.67 19.47
C ALA A 91 -12.70 -9.96 19.89
N ASP A 92 -11.96 -9.38 18.96
CA ASP A 92 -10.75 -8.61 19.27
C ASP A 92 -11.09 -7.41 20.15
N ILE A 93 -12.18 -6.69 19.84
CA ILE A 93 -12.65 -5.54 20.62
C ILE A 93 -13.14 -5.99 22.01
N GLU A 94 -13.82 -7.12 22.08
CA GLU A 94 -14.23 -7.69 23.38
C GLU A 94 -13.03 -8.01 24.26
N GLU A 95 -11.96 -8.60 23.68
CA GLU A 95 -10.76 -8.94 24.40
C GLU A 95 -9.99 -7.69 24.86
N VAL A 96 -9.91 -6.64 24.04
CA VAL A 96 -9.37 -5.33 24.47
C VAL A 96 -10.09 -4.83 25.71
N VAL A 97 -11.41 -4.75 25.68
CA VAL A 97 -12.20 -4.22 26.81
C VAL A 97 -12.04 -5.11 28.04
N LYS A 98 -12.05 -6.43 27.87
CA LYS A 98 -11.88 -7.40 28.95
C LYS A 98 -10.51 -7.25 29.60
N MET A 99 -9.44 -7.28 28.83
CA MET A 99 -8.06 -7.18 29.33
C MET A 99 -7.83 -5.85 30.05
N THR A 100 -8.34 -4.74 29.50
CA THR A 100 -8.21 -3.43 30.15
C THR A 100 -8.91 -3.41 31.52
N VAL A 101 -10.14 -3.94 31.58
CA VAL A 101 -10.90 -3.99 32.85
C VAL A 101 -10.21 -4.89 33.90
N GLU A 102 -9.68 -6.04 33.45
CA GLU A 102 -8.93 -6.96 34.33
C GLU A 102 -7.62 -6.33 34.82
N THR A 103 -6.91 -5.60 33.96
CA THR A 103 -5.66 -4.90 34.31
C THR A 103 -5.92 -3.84 35.41
N ILE A 104 -6.95 -3.01 35.21
CA ILE A 104 -7.31 -1.98 36.20
C ILE A 104 -7.75 -2.61 37.51
N PHE A 105 -8.56 -3.68 37.48
CA PHE A 105 -9.01 -4.36 38.65
C PHE A 105 -7.86 -4.99 39.45
N ASN A 106 -6.84 -5.49 38.80
CA ASN A 106 -5.66 -6.07 39.44
C ASN A 106 -4.70 -5.02 40.03
N VAL A 107 -4.73 -3.80 39.54
CA VAL A 107 -3.92 -2.66 40.06
C VAL A 107 -4.62 -1.98 41.23
N GLU A 108 -5.94 -2.09 41.31
CA GLU A 108 -6.78 -1.45 42.34
C GLU A 108 -6.85 -2.26 43.65
N ASN A 109 -5.77 -2.30 44.42
CA ASN A 109 -5.84 -2.27 45.87
C ASN A 109 -5.97 -0.82 46.36
N ILE A 110 -6.75 0.05 45.65
CA ILE A 110 -6.82 1.49 45.92
C ILE A 110 -8.15 1.84 46.59
N GLU A 111 -8.04 2.52 47.76
CA GLU A 111 -9.10 2.87 48.70
C GLU A 111 -10.07 3.99 48.23
N ASN A 112 -10.06 4.43 46.96
CA ASN A 112 -10.94 5.51 46.50
C ASN A 112 -11.66 5.19 45.17
N GLU A 113 -12.98 5.16 45.16
CA GLU A 113 -13.86 4.93 44.00
C GLU A 113 -13.74 5.96 42.87
N GLU A 114 -13.20 7.15 43.13
CA GLU A 114 -13.05 8.20 42.10
C GLU A 114 -11.84 8.02 41.19
N ASP A 115 -10.80 7.33 41.62
CA ASP A 115 -9.58 7.06 40.82
C ASP A 115 -9.70 5.82 39.93
N SER A 116 -10.80 5.05 40.04
CA SER A 116 -11.03 3.80 39.30
C SER A 116 -11.80 3.95 37.97
N LYS A 117 -11.92 5.18 37.45
CA LYS A 117 -12.65 5.40 36.20
C LYS A 117 -11.78 5.09 34.99
N LEU A 118 -12.19 4.10 34.20
CA LEU A 118 -11.58 3.74 32.90
C LEU A 118 -11.45 4.96 32.00
N MET A 119 -10.27 5.19 31.44
CA MET A 119 -9.98 6.26 30.52
C MET A 119 -9.70 5.73 29.11
N THR A 120 -9.81 6.57 28.10
CA THR A 120 -9.46 6.22 26.71
C THR A 120 -8.04 5.67 26.60
N GLN A 121 -7.08 6.24 27.34
CA GLN A 121 -5.69 5.83 27.28
C GLN A 121 -5.47 4.37 27.73
N ASP A 122 -6.19 3.91 28.73
CA ASP A 122 -6.08 2.53 29.22
C ASP A 122 -6.46 1.51 28.14
N LEU A 123 -7.53 1.83 27.38
CA LEU A 123 -7.97 1.02 26.25
C LEU A 123 -6.98 1.09 25.08
N LEU A 124 -6.40 2.26 24.81
CA LEU A 124 -5.38 2.44 23.77
C LEU A 124 -4.10 1.66 24.09
N ASP A 125 -3.71 1.56 25.35
CA ASP A 125 -2.53 0.78 25.76
C ASP A 125 -2.79 -0.73 25.62
N SER A 126 -4.00 -1.19 25.91
CA SER A 126 -4.39 -2.58 25.65
C SER A 126 -4.47 -2.91 24.15
N ILE A 127 -4.91 -1.98 23.33
CA ILE A 127 -4.94 -2.14 21.85
C ILE A 127 -3.54 -2.42 21.28
N LYS A 128 -2.49 -1.80 21.84
CA LYS A 128 -1.10 -2.02 21.39
C LYS A 128 -0.58 -3.44 21.64
N SER A 129 -1.18 -4.17 22.55
CA SER A 129 -0.76 -5.53 22.94
C SER A 129 -1.57 -6.65 22.29
N ILE A 130 -2.61 -6.31 21.52
CA ILE A 130 -3.48 -7.28 20.86
C ILE A 130 -3.34 -7.16 19.34
N ASP A 131 -2.87 -8.25 18.72
CA ASP A 131 -2.87 -8.35 17.25
C ASP A 131 -4.27 -8.63 16.74
N SER A 132 -4.71 -7.88 15.71
CA SER A 132 -6.01 -8.08 15.11
C SER A 132 -6.09 -9.42 14.38
N LEU A 133 -7.27 -10.05 14.40
CA LEU A 133 -7.52 -11.28 13.66
C LEU A 133 -7.28 -11.11 12.14
N SER A 134 -7.53 -9.90 11.62
CA SER A 134 -7.26 -9.57 10.21
C SER A 134 -5.78 -9.64 9.87
N ASN A 135 -4.88 -9.29 10.79
CA ASN A 135 -3.44 -9.39 10.59
C ASN A 135 -2.97 -10.85 10.69
N ILE A 136 -3.48 -11.60 11.69
CA ILE A 136 -3.09 -12.99 11.93
C ILE A 136 -3.52 -13.91 10.77
N LEU A 137 -4.66 -13.65 10.14
CA LEU A 137 -5.26 -14.50 9.11
C LEU A 137 -5.37 -13.81 7.74
N ALA A 138 -4.55 -12.79 7.46
CA ALA A 138 -4.65 -11.97 6.25
C ALA A 138 -4.78 -12.77 4.96
N ASP A 139 -3.93 -13.77 4.75
CA ASP A 139 -3.94 -14.62 3.55
C ASP A 139 -5.23 -15.43 3.40
N LYS A 140 -5.75 -15.98 4.51
CA LYS A 140 -7.01 -16.74 4.49
C LYS A 140 -8.21 -15.85 4.19
N ILE A 141 -8.22 -14.66 4.77
CA ILE A 141 -9.31 -13.68 4.59
C ILE A 141 -9.35 -13.21 3.14
N GLU A 142 -8.21 -12.97 2.53
CA GLU A 142 -8.13 -12.58 1.12
C GLU A 142 -8.65 -13.68 0.19
N VAL A 143 -8.28 -14.92 0.42
CA VAL A 143 -8.79 -16.07 -0.34
C VAL A 143 -10.30 -16.20 -0.20
N LEU A 144 -10.85 -16.07 1.00
CA LEU A 144 -12.28 -16.11 1.27
C LEU A 144 -13.00 -14.95 0.56
N LYS A 145 -12.51 -13.71 0.67
CA LYS A 145 -13.10 -12.54 0.00
C LYS A 145 -13.16 -12.72 -1.53
N LYS A 146 -12.10 -13.20 -2.16
CA LYS A 146 -12.09 -13.53 -3.59
C LYS A 146 -13.12 -14.61 -3.95
N GLY A 147 -13.37 -15.57 -3.06
CA GLY A 147 -14.41 -16.57 -3.20
C GLY A 147 -15.82 -15.97 -3.17
N TYR A 148 -16.07 -15.08 -2.22
CA TYR A 148 -17.39 -14.42 -2.05
C TYR A 148 -17.70 -13.44 -3.19
N ASP A 149 -16.71 -12.71 -3.69
CA ASP A 149 -16.87 -11.84 -4.86
C ASP A 149 -17.33 -12.60 -6.11
N LYS A 150 -16.76 -13.78 -6.33
CA LYS A 150 -17.19 -14.67 -7.44
C LYS A 150 -18.65 -15.12 -7.29
N LEU A 151 -19.13 -15.32 -6.08
CA LEU A 151 -20.50 -15.75 -5.78
C LEU A 151 -21.51 -14.59 -5.78
N LYS A 152 -21.07 -13.33 -5.90
CA LYS A 152 -21.90 -12.11 -5.88
C LYS A 152 -22.81 -12.02 -4.65
N ILE A 153 -22.31 -12.40 -3.48
CA ILE A 153 -23.05 -12.38 -2.22
C ILE A 153 -23.17 -10.94 -1.73
N LYS A 154 -24.34 -10.58 -1.19
CA LYS A 154 -24.60 -9.24 -0.64
C LYS A 154 -23.82 -9.05 0.67
N SER A 155 -23.28 -7.83 0.91
CA SER A 155 -22.73 -7.48 2.23
C SER A 155 -23.88 -7.23 3.23
N ALA A 156 -23.71 -7.72 4.46
CA ALA A 156 -24.64 -7.46 5.56
C ALA A 156 -24.50 -6.03 6.12
N SER A 157 -23.31 -5.45 6.03
CA SER A 157 -23.09 -4.06 6.48
C SER A 157 -23.78 -3.09 5.54
N LYS A 158 -24.57 -2.17 6.09
CA LYS A 158 -25.09 -1.05 5.31
C LYS A 158 -23.91 -0.26 4.78
N LYS A 159 -23.87 0.00 3.47
CA LYS A 159 -23.04 1.07 2.94
C LYS A 159 -23.59 2.37 3.52
N LEU A 160 -23.06 2.80 4.65
CA LEU A 160 -23.35 4.13 5.19
C LEU A 160 -22.89 5.17 4.16
N PRO A 161 -23.62 6.28 4.00
CA PRO A 161 -23.11 7.39 3.22
C PRO A 161 -21.79 7.79 3.90
N LEU A 162 -20.70 7.57 3.18
CA LEU A 162 -19.35 7.86 3.61
C LEU A 162 -19.27 9.25 4.20
N SER A 163 -18.74 9.38 5.40
CA SER A 163 -18.36 10.67 5.96
C SER A 163 -17.47 11.40 4.96
N GLN A 164 -17.42 12.71 4.98
CA GLN A 164 -16.57 13.47 4.07
C GLN A 164 -15.09 13.06 4.14
N ARG A 165 -14.65 12.52 5.30
CA ARG A 165 -13.32 11.90 5.48
C ARG A 165 -13.22 10.51 4.84
N GLU A 166 -14.28 9.73 4.87
CA GLU A 166 -14.34 8.42 4.19
C GLU A 166 -14.58 8.60 2.69
N LYS A 167 -15.36 9.61 2.27
CA LYS A 167 -15.41 10.06 0.87
C LYS A 167 -14.05 10.56 0.39
N ASN A 168 -13.28 11.20 1.26
CA ASN A 168 -11.90 11.58 0.98
C ASN A 168 -10.95 10.37 1.07
N LYS A 169 -11.20 9.37 1.94
CA LYS A 169 -10.48 8.09 1.93
C LYS A 169 -10.93 7.15 0.80
N GLU A 170 -12.19 7.11 0.38
CA GLU A 170 -12.63 6.39 -0.84
C GLU A 170 -12.33 7.19 -2.12
N SER A 171 -12.24 8.51 -2.06
CA SER A 171 -11.64 9.30 -3.14
C SER A 171 -10.10 9.17 -3.12
N ASN A 172 -9.50 8.82 -1.98
CA ASN A 172 -8.09 8.47 -1.79
C ASN A 172 -7.83 6.95 -1.90
N LEU A 173 -8.81 6.06 -1.70
CA LEU A 173 -8.96 4.78 -2.40
C LEU A 173 -9.66 5.05 -3.75
N ARG A 174 -9.24 6.03 -4.48
CA ARG A 174 -9.35 5.98 -5.91
C ARG A 174 -8.76 4.63 -6.27
N LYS A 175 -9.59 3.66 -6.65
CA LYS A 175 -9.13 2.50 -7.41
C LYS A 175 -8.11 3.08 -8.34
N THR A 176 -6.88 2.63 -8.19
CA THR A 176 -5.82 3.06 -9.09
C THR A 176 -6.42 2.92 -10.47
N THR A 177 -6.73 4.03 -11.10
CA THR A 177 -7.40 4.04 -12.42
C THR A 177 -6.42 3.44 -13.41
N PHE A 178 -5.19 3.25 -12.95
CA PHE A 178 -4.06 2.78 -13.69
C PHE A 178 -3.69 1.39 -13.19
N LYS A 179 -3.69 0.45 -14.12
CA LYS A 179 -3.22 -0.91 -13.89
C LYS A 179 -1.82 -0.87 -13.27
N ASP A 180 -1.61 -1.72 -12.27
CA ASP A 180 -0.32 -1.94 -11.62
C ASP A 180 0.24 -0.74 -10.81
N MET A 181 -0.58 0.21 -10.38
CA MET A 181 -0.21 1.24 -9.41
C MET A 181 -0.68 0.86 -7.99
N VAL A 182 0.01 1.32 -6.96
CA VAL A 182 -0.40 1.22 -5.55
C VAL A 182 -0.34 2.60 -4.89
N VAL A 183 -1.27 2.86 -3.99
CA VAL A 183 -1.24 4.05 -3.14
C VAL A 183 -0.23 3.85 -2.02
N VAL A 184 0.67 4.78 -1.88
CA VAL A 184 1.67 4.85 -0.81
C VAL A 184 1.38 6.09 0.01
N ASN A 185 0.92 5.89 1.24
CA ASN A 185 0.67 6.99 2.16
C ASN A 185 1.96 7.69 2.53
N GLY A 186 1.93 9.00 2.51
CA GLY A 186 3.06 9.84 2.89
C GLY A 186 3.23 9.94 4.41
N ARG A 187 4.44 10.28 4.83
CA ARG A 187 4.80 10.50 6.23
C ARG A 187 6.11 11.27 6.36
N LYS A 188 6.34 11.85 7.53
CA LYS A 188 7.68 12.32 7.93
C LYS A 188 8.55 11.14 8.35
N TYR A 189 9.76 11.07 7.82
CA TYR A 189 10.79 10.10 8.20
C TYR A 189 12.19 10.68 7.99
N THR A 190 13.21 10.05 8.56
CA THR A 190 14.61 10.41 8.33
C THR A 190 15.18 9.50 7.24
N PRO A 191 15.45 10.03 6.02
CA PRO A 191 16.08 9.25 4.96
C PRO A 191 17.54 8.98 5.25
N SER A 192 18.12 7.93 4.64
CA SER A 192 19.50 7.52 4.87
C SER A 192 20.56 8.53 4.38
N PHE A 193 20.20 9.40 3.47
CA PHE A 193 21.09 10.35 2.78
C PHE A 193 20.95 11.79 3.28
N PHE A 194 20.14 12.04 4.31
CA PHE A 194 19.93 13.37 4.86
C PHE A 194 19.76 13.32 6.39
N ASN A 195 20.33 14.29 7.09
CA ASN A 195 20.17 14.44 8.53
C ASN A 195 18.92 15.25 8.85
N GLY A 196 17.91 14.60 9.44
CA GLY A 196 16.66 15.21 9.85
C GLY A 196 15.46 14.65 9.09
N GLU A 197 14.28 14.85 9.69
CA GLU A 197 13.03 14.37 9.10
C GLU A 197 12.64 15.17 7.85
N ARG A 198 12.08 14.48 6.89
CA ARG A 198 11.49 15.04 5.67
C ARG A 198 10.14 14.39 5.40
N GLU A 199 9.24 15.13 4.80
CA GLU A 199 7.87 14.68 4.52
C GLU A 199 7.77 14.15 3.11
N VAL A 200 7.25 12.95 2.99
CA VAL A 200 6.74 12.38 1.73
C VAL A 200 5.23 12.58 1.73
N PHE A 201 4.68 13.00 0.60
CA PHE A 201 3.25 13.14 0.39
C PHE A 201 2.65 11.83 -0.14
N ASP A 202 1.31 11.72 -0.10
CA ASP A 202 0.62 10.58 -0.67
C ASP A 202 0.86 10.52 -2.19
N ILE A 203 1.29 9.36 -2.66
CA ILE A 203 1.60 9.11 -4.08
C ILE A 203 1.05 7.77 -4.55
N GLU A 204 0.78 7.65 -5.82
CA GLU A 204 0.67 6.36 -6.50
C GLU A 204 2.03 5.95 -7.04
N VAL A 205 2.41 4.70 -6.82
CA VAL A 205 3.69 4.12 -7.26
C VAL A 205 3.40 2.91 -8.15
N CYS A 206 4.05 2.80 -9.29
CA CYS A 206 3.96 1.59 -10.11
C CYS A 206 4.59 0.40 -9.36
N LYS A 207 3.85 -0.73 -9.27
CA LYS A 207 4.33 -1.97 -8.62
C LYS A 207 5.63 -2.48 -9.23
N TYR A 208 5.79 -2.26 -10.52
CA TYR A 208 6.90 -2.77 -11.31
C TYR A 208 7.76 -1.64 -11.86
N LEU A 209 9.00 -1.96 -12.19
CA LEU A 209 9.79 -1.17 -13.11
C LEU A 209 9.01 -1.00 -14.43
N VAL A 210 9.18 0.10 -15.13
CA VAL A 210 8.59 0.26 -16.48
C VAL A 210 9.15 -0.86 -17.35
N THR A 211 8.24 -1.71 -17.86
CA THR A 211 8.61 -2.85 -18.70
C THR A 211 8.79 -2.41 -20.16
N GLN A 212 9.40 -3.27 -20.98
CA GLN A 212 9.54 -3.00 -22.41
C GLN A 212 8.17 -2.92 -23.10
N ASP A 213 7.19 -3.72 -22.70
CA ASP A 213 5.81 -3.61 -23.22
C ASP A 213 5.18 -2.27 -22.87
N MET A 214 5.30 -1.83 -21.59
CA MET A 214 4.81 -0.52 -21.14
C MET A 214 5.51 0.63 -21.92
N TRP A 215 6.82 0.52 -22.12
CA TRP A 215 7.59 1.49 -22.87
C TRP A 215 7.07 1.63 -24.30
N MET A 216 6.87 0.50 -24.98
CA MET A 216 6.38 0.46 -26.35
C MET A 216 4.93 0.91 -26.53
N GLU A 217 4.18 1.08 -25.44
CA GLU A 217 2.83 1.66 -25.53
C GLU A 217 2.81 3.13 -25.99
N VAL A 218 3.89 3.87 -25.73
CA VAL A 218 3.99 5.32 -26.00
C VAL A 218 5.29 5.75 -26.66
N MET A 219 6.30 4.88 -26.70
CA MET A 219 7.59 5.16 -27.34
C MET A 219 7.73 4.33 -28.62
N GLU A 220 8.45 4.85 -29.60
CA GLU A 220 8.52 4.25 -30.94
C GLU A 220 9.47 3.06 -31.04
N GLU A 221 10.55 3.06 -30.21
CA GLU A 221 11.59 2.06 -30.28
C GLU A 221 11.92 1.50 -28.90
N ASN A 222 12.23 0.21 -28.84
CA ASN A 222 12.72 -0.43 -27.63
C ASN A 222 14.27 -0.41 -27.59
N PRO A 223 14.90 0.42 -26.75
CA PRO A 223 16.35 0.57 -26.70
C PRO A 223 17.05 -0.59 -25.96
N SER A 224 16.31 -1.42 -25.22
CA SER A 224 16.87 -2.43 -24.31
C SER A 224 17.76 -3.42 -25.04
N ILE A 225 18.85 -3.83 -24.39
CA ILE A 225 19.77 -4.88 -24.86
C ILE A 225 19.16 -6.25 -24.59
N PHE A 226 18.67 -6.48 -23.37
CA PHE A 226 18.04 -7.74 -22.99
C PHE A 226 16.57 -7.77 -23.34
N LYS A 227 16.20 -8.27 -24.52
CA LYS A 227 14.84 -8.26 -25.02
C LYS A 227 13.88 -9.17 -24.24
N GLY A 228 12.67 -8.68 -24.00
CA GLY A 228 11.57 -9.40 -23.37
C GLY A 228 10.48 -8.43 -22.86
N GLY A 229 9.25 -8.60 -23.30
CA GLY A 229 8.16 -7.65 -23.03
C GLY A 229 7.96 -7.34 -21.55
N ARG A 230 8.08 -8.37 -20.68
CA ARG A 230 7.97 -8.22 -19.23
C ARG A 230 9.29 -7.88 -18.52
N ARG A 231 10.40 -7.81 -19.21
CA ARG A 231 11.66 -7.31 -18.64
C ARG A 231 11.58 -5.80 -18.45
N PRO A 232 12.34 -5.22 -17.47
CA PRO A 232 12.43 -3.78 -17.39
C PRO A 232 12.98 -3.19 -18.68
N VAL A 233 12.50 -2.03 -19.08
CA VAL A 233 13.20 -1.25 -20.11
C VAL A 233 14.51 -0.74 -19.51
N GLU A 234 15.59 -0.91 -20.24
CA GLU A 234 16.92 -0.42 -19.89
C GLU A 234 17.59 0.25 -21.12
N SER A 235 18.77 0.76 -20.95
CA SER A 235 19.45 1.58 -21.97
C SER A 235 18.68 2.88 -22.31
N VAL A 236 18.02 3.43 -21.31
CA VAL A 236 17.28 4.69 -21.36
C VAL A 236 18.01 5.77 -20.56
N SER A 237 18.11 6.96 -21.12
CA SER A 237 18.63 8.15 -20.43
C SER A 237 17.56 8.74 -19.48
N TRP A 238 18.00 9.52 -18.51
CA TRP A 238 17.08 10.24 -17.61
C TRP A 238 16.11 11.15 -18.39
N TRP A 239 16.57 11.84 -19.44
CA TRP A 239 15.71 12.70 -20.26
C TRP A 239 14.61 11.90 -21.01
N GLU A 240 14.92 10.71 -21.50
CA GLU A 240 13.93 9.84 -22.16
C GLU A 240 12.91 9.31 -21.17
N THR A 241 13.29 9.08 -19.89
CA THR A 241 12.30 8.71 -18.88
C THR A 241 11.31 9.83 -18.57
N LEU A 242 11.74 11.10 -18.63
CA LEU A 242 10.84 12.25 -18.51
C LEU A 242 9.89 12.35 -19.71
N GLU A 243 10.40 12.09 -20.91
CA GLU A 243 9.59 12.06 -22.12
C GLU A 243 8.55 10.96 -22.07
N TYR A 244 8.93 9.76 -21.64
CA TYR A 244 8.00 8.66 -21.39
C TYR A 244 6.90 9.06 -20.39
N CYS A 245 7.28 9.67 -19.26
CA CYS A 245 6.32 10.14 -18.24
C CYS A 245 5.29 11.12 -18.83
N ASN A 246 5.72 12.01 -19.71
CA ASN A 246 4.81 12.94 -20.39
C ASN A 246 3.87 12.20 -21.36
N LYS A 247 4.41 11.34 -22.22
CA LYS A 247 3.62 10.60 -23.21
C LYS A 247 2.60 9.67 -22.55
N ILE A 248 2.97 8.99 -21.47
CA ILE A 248 2.02 8.14 -20.74
C ILE A 248 0.96 8.98 -20.01
N SER A 249 1.32 10.18 -19.52
CA SER A 249 0.34 11.11 -18.95
C SER A 249 -0.68 11.55 -20.00
N GLU A 250 -0.23 11.95 -21.18
CA GLU A 250 -1.11 12.34 -22.30
C GLU A 250 -2.04 11.21 -22.74
N LYS A 251 -1.52 9.97 -22.81
CA LYS A 251 -2.32 8.77 -23.13
C LYS A 251 -3.49 8.59 -22.16
N TYR A 252 -3.31 8.95 -20.91
CA TYR A 252 -4.35 8.88 -19.87
C TYR A 252 -5.09 10.19 -19.63
N ASN A 253 -4.96 11.17 -20.53
CA ASN A 253 -5.58 12.50 -20.46
C ASN A 253 -5.20 13.27 -19.17
N LEU A 254 -3.97 13.10 -18.71
CA LEU A 254 -3.39 13.84 -17.59
C LEU A 254 -2.47 14.94 -18.12
N LYS A 255 -2.38 16.05 -17.39
CA LYS A 255 -1.43 17.12 -17.74
C LYS A 255 0.01 16.62 -17.59
N PRO A 256 0.85 16.64 -18.64
CA PRO A 256 2.27 16.29 -18.56
C PRO A 256 2.99 17.10 -17.48
N VAL A 257 3.86 16.45 -16.71
CA VAL A 257 4.59 17.10 -15.60
C VAL A 257 5.74 17.94 -16.11
N TYR A 258 6.43 17.50 -17.15
CA TYR A 258 7.69 18.10 -17.58
C TYR A 258 7.51 18.98 -18.83
N ASP A 259 7.96 20.23 -18.77
CA ASP A 259 8.15 21.04 -19.98
C ASP A 259 9.56 20.79 -20.53
N LEU A 260 9.62 20.04 -21.63
CA LEU A 260 10.85 19.60 -22.27
C LEU A 260 11.23 20.42 -23.52
N ASN A 261 10.55 21.55 -23.76
CA ASN A 261 10.79 22.37 -24.96
C ASN A 261 12.24 22.87 -25.13
N LYS A 262 12.98 22.95 -24.00
CA LYS A 262 14.38 23.37 -23.98
C LYS A 262 15.32 22.31 -23.41
N LYS A 263 14.98 21.05 -23.53
CA LYS A 263 15.79 19.93 -23.00
C LYS A 263 17.19 19.88 -23.61
N GLU A 264 17.34 20.26 -24.87
CA GLU A 264 18.64 20.31 -25.57
C GLU A 264 19.57 21.37 -24.97
N GLU A 265 19.02 22.44 -24.39
CA GLU A 265 19.76 23.46 -23.64
C GLU A 265 20.01 23.01 -22.17
N GLY A 266 19.54 21.84 -21.76
CA GLY A 266 19.58 21.34 -20.38
C GLY A 266 18.58 22.03 -19.45
N ILE A 267 17.62 22.77 -19.99
CA ILE A 267 16.59 23.50 -19.26
C ILE A 267 15.36 22.63 -19.07
N LEU A 268 14.96 22.46 -17.81
CA LEU A 268 13.73 21.79 -17.42
C LEU A 268 12.79 22.77 -16.72
N LYS A 269 11.50 22.65 -16.96
CA LYS A 269 10.46 23.28 -16.15
C LYS A 269 9.40 22.25 -15.76
N ILE A 270 8.65 22.52 -14.69
CA ILE A 270 7.59 21.66 -14.18
C ILE A 270 6.24 22.34 -14.40
N ASN A 271 5.32 21.65 -15.06
CA ASN A 271 3.95 22.11 -15.31
C ASN A 271 3.11 21.88 -14.07
N GLN A 272 2.68 22.96 -13.40
CA GLN A 272 1.80 22.88 -12.24
C GLN A 272 0.34 23.15 -12.61
N LEU A 273 -0.59 22.57 -11.82
CA LEU A 273 -2.01 22.85 -11.94
C LEU A 273 -2.29 24.27 -11.44
N GLY A 274 -3.12 25.01 -12.18
CA GLY A 274 -3.52 26.36 -11.81
C GLY A 274 -2.45 27.44 -11.96
N GLY A 275 -1.33 27.14 -12.61
CA GLY A 275 -0.21 28.08 -12.78
C GLY A 275 0.56 27.92 -14.07
N ASN A 276 1.62 28.71 -14.20
CA ASN A 276 2.63 28.57 -15.25
C ASN A 276 3.63 27.46 -14.89
N SER A 277 4.47 27.09 -15.87
CA SER A 277 5.59 26.19 -15.60
C SER A 277 6.60 26.85 -14.67
N GLU A 278 7.07 26.10 -13.69
CA GLU A 278 8.06 26.54 -12.70
C GLU A 278 9.42 25.89 -12.93
N TYR A 279 10.48 26.54 -12.50
CA TYR A 279 11.79 25.93 -12.49
C TYR A 279 11.86 24.78 -11.47
N PRO A 280 12.59 23.69 -11.76
CA PRO A 280 12.56 22.48 -10.93
C PRO A 280 12.88 22.68 -9.46
N ASN A 281 13.77 23.64 -9.13
CA ASN A 281 14.21 23.91 -7.76
C ASN A 281 13.16 24.63 -6.89
N ILE A 282 12.08 25.12 -7.48
CA ILE A 282 10.99 25.82 -6.78
C ILE A 282 9.61 25.22 -7.13
N ALA A 283 9.56 24.17 -7.93
CA ALA A 283 8.32 23.53 -8.31
C ALA A 283 7.75 22.66 -7.17
N ASP A 284 6.45 22.70 -7.01
CA ASP A 284 5.73 21.88 -6.03
C ASP A 284 5.05 20.68 -6.74
N PHE A 285 5.62 19.48 -6.57
CA PHE A 285 5.04 18.27 -7.18
C PHE A 285 3.64 17.93 -6.70
N ARG A 286 3.20 18.43 -5.54
CA ARG A 286 1.79 18.31 -5.08
C ARG A 286 0.80 18.98 -6.04
N LYS A 287 1.28 19.92 -6.85
CA LYS A 287 0.50 20.65 -7.86
C LYS A 287 0.65 20.04 -9.26
N THR A 288 1.13 18.81 -9.37
CA THR A 288 1.24 18.10 -10.65
C THR A 288 0.21 16.97 -10.72
N GLU A 289 -0.23 16.64 -11.93
CA GLU A 289 -1.28 15.65 -12.14
C GLU A 289 -0.75 14.36 -12.81
N GLY A 290 0.19 14.53 -13.72
CA GLY A 290 0.70 13.45 -14.55
C GLY A 290 1.68 12.51 -13.86
N PHE A 291 2.09 11.49 -14.60
CA PHE A 291 3.16 10.59 -14.19
C PHE A 291 4.51 11.29 -14.21
N ARG A 292 5.39 10.88 -13.30
CA ARG A 292 6.72 11.44 -13.13
C ARG A 292 7.70 10.42 -12.55
N LEU A 293 8.98 10.74 -12.56
CA LEU A 293 9.95 10.02 -11.76
C LEU A 293 9.70 10.28 -10.26
N PRO A 294 9.99 9.30 -9.41
CA PRO A 294 10.04 9.54 -7.97
C PRO A 294 11.18 10.49 -7.63
N THR A 295 10.98 11.32 -6.62
CA THR A 295 12.12 11.94 -5.93
C THR A 295 12.92 10.88 -5.19
N GLU A 296 14.18 11.15 -4.86
CA GLU A 296 15.02 10.21 -4.10
C GLU A 296 14.39 9.90 -2.72
N LEU A 297 13.76 10.90 -2.11
CA LEU A 297 13.05 10.77 -0.85
C LEU A 297 11.85 9.81 -0.95
N GLU A 298 11.02 9.98 -1.98
CA GLU A 298 9.88 9.11 -2.24
C GLU A 298 10.34 7.69 -2.56
N TRP A 299 11.42 7.56 -3.36
CA TRP A 299 11.96 6.26 -3.72
C TRP A 299 12.40 5.47 -2.48
N GLU A 300 13.17 6.08 -1.57
CA GLU A 300 13.62 5.38 -0.36
C GLU A 300 12.45 5.03 0.56
N TRP A 301 11.44 5.90 0.65
CA TRP A 301 10.24 5.65 1.44
C TRP A 301 9.48 4.40 0.97
N PHE A 302 9.11 4.35 -0.30
CA PHE A 302 8.37 3.19 -0.79
C PHE A 302 9.23 1.92 -0.93
N ALA A 303 10.52 2.04 -1.24
CA ALA A 303 11.42 0.89 -1.30
C ALA A 303 11.61 0.23 0.06
N ARG A 304 11.55 0.98 1.16
CA ARG A 304 11.56 0.45 2.53
C ARG A 304 10.21 -0.14 2.97
N GLY A 305 9.16 -0.03 2.16
CA GLY A 305 7.81 -0.54 2.46
C GLY A 305 6.93 0.45 3.22
N GLY A 306 7.31 1.74 3.29
CA GLY A 306 6.50 2.82 3.83
C GLY A 306 6.04 2.62 5.28
N GLU A 307 4.85 3.12 5.59
CA GLU A 307 4.26 3.00 6.93
C GLU A 307 4.02 1.54 7.34
N VAL A 308 3.63 0.68 6.39
CA VAL A 308 3.37 -0.74 6.66
C VAL A 308 4.63 -1.42 7.20
N ALA A 309 5.79 -1.15 6.61
CA ALA A 309 7.06 -1.70 7.07
C ALA A 309 7.52 -1.13 8.44
N ILE A 310 7.10 0.10 8.79
CA ILE A 310 7.32 0.63 10.14
C ILE A 310 6.50 -0.15 11.15
N GLN A 311 5.24 -0.43 10.84
CA GLN A 311 4.31 -1.13 11.71
C GLN A 311 4.72 -2.59 11.93
N ASP A 312 5.25 -3.27 10.93
CA ASP A 312 5.71 -4.67 11.03
C ASP A 312 7.19 -4.82 11.41
N GLY A 313 7.89 -3.71 11.66
CA GLY A 313 9.29 -3.70 12.10
C GLY A 313 10.32 -3.99 11.00
N THR A 314 9.92 -4.02 9.72
CA THR A 314 10.80 -4.37 8.58
C THR A 314 11.37 -3.14 7.84
N PHE A 315 11.01 -1.92 8.25
CA PHE A 315 11.45 -0.68 7.60
C PHE A 315 12.98 -0.52 7.49
N ASN A 316 13.72 -1.12 8.42
CA ASN A 316 15.18 -1.05 8.46
C ASN A 316 15.88 -2.27 7.83
N CYS A 317 15.16 -3.11 7.09
CA CYS A 317 15.77 -4.18 6.32
C CYS A 317 16.80 -3.62 5.34
N LYS A 318 17.87 -4.38 5.09
CA LYS A 318 18.96 -3.99 4.18
C LYS A 318 18.48 -3.82 2.74
N TYR A 319 17.56 -4.69 2.33
CA TYR A 319 16.97 -4.73 0.99
C TYR A 319 15.49 -4.43 1.07
N SER A 320 14.87 -4.15 -0.05
CA SER A 320 13.44 -3.84 -0.11
C SER A 320 12.60 -5.02 0.42
N GLY A 321 12.07 -4.86 1.62
CA GLY A 321 11.16 -5.82 2.25
C GLY A 321 11.82 -7.03 2.93
N ASN A 322 13.15 -7.22 2.88
CA ASN A 322 13.82 -8.37 3.51
C ASN A 322 15.33 -8.14 3.73
N ASP A 323 15.93 -8.86 4.67
CA ASP A 323 17.40 -8.89 4.87
C ASP A 323 18.11 -9.96 4.02
N ASP A 324 17.38 -10.88 3.42
CA ASP A 324 17.91 -11.86 2.49
C ASP A 324 17.70 -11.40 1.03
N ILE A 325 18.77 -11.02 0.37
CA ILE A 325 18.77 -10.53 -1.00
C ILE A 325 18.29 -11.58 -2.01
N ASP A 326 18.53 -12.85 -1.76
CA ASP A 326 18.19 -13.93 -2.70
C ASP A 326 16.66 -14.07 -2.88
N ILE A 327 15.90 -13.63 -1.87
CA ILE A 327 14.43 -13.64 -1.87
C ILE A 327 13.85 -12.49 -2.73
N VAL A 328 14.48 -11.31 -2.68
CA VAL A 328 13.87 -10.05 -3.20
C VAL A 328 14.54 -9.50 -4.46
N ALA A 329 15.72 -10.03 -4.86
CA ALA A 329 16.51 -9.38 -5.91
C ALA A 329 17.07 -10.34 -6.98
N TRP A 330 17.21 -9.78 -8.19
CA TRP A 330 18.08 -10.27 -9.23
C TRP A 330 19.38 -9.46 -9.19
N TYR A 331 20.51 -10.10 -8.83
CA TYR A 331 21.82 -9.48 -8.66
C TYR A 331 22.92 -10.40 -9.17
N SER A 332 24.19 -10.03 -9.10
CA SER A 332 25.31 -10.75 -9.76
C SER A 332 25.36 -12.26 -9.50
N ASN A 333 24.95 -12.73 -8.31
CA ASN A 333 25.05 -14.15 -7.99
C ASN A 333 23.92 -15.01 -8.59
N ASN A 334 22.77 -14.41 -8.92
CA ASN A 334 21.60 -15.17 -9.36
C ASN A 334 21.00 -14.71 -10.68
N SER A 335 21.42 -13.55 -11.23
CA SER A 335 20.88 -12.93 -12.44
C SER A 335 21.29 -13.61 -13.76
N LYS A 336 22.34 -14.43 -13.74
CA LYS A 336 22.95 -14.99 -14.98
C LYS A 336 23.36 -13.90 -15.97
N ASN A 337 23.90 -12.78 -15.47
CA ASN A 337 24.36 -11.63 -16.23
C ASN A 337 23.34 -11.02 -17.19
N GLN A 338 22.07 -10.90 -16.76
CA GLN A 338 21.01 -10.30 -17.55
C GLN A 338 19.90 -9.77 -16.65
N THR A 339 19.03 -8.91 -17.21
CA THR A 339 17.76 -8.53 -16.59
C THR A 339 16.78 -9.71 -16.54
N HIS A 340 15.79 -9.65 -15.70
CA HIS A 340 14.72 -10.65 -15.57
C HIS A 340 13.34 -9.99 -15.63
N ASP A 341 12.32 -10.78 -15.94
CA ASP A 341 10.94 -10.34 -15.91
C ASP A 341 10.61 -9.75 -14.54
N VAL A 342 9.93 -8.60 -14.55
CA VAL A 342 9.55 -7.90 -13.32
C VAL A 342 8.56 -8.72 -12.49
N GLY A 343 8.61 -8.55 -11.16
CA GLY A 343 7.69 -9.20 -10.25
C GLY A 343 7.91 -10.70 -10.05
N THR A 344 9.09 -11.23 -10.40
CA THR A 344 9.43 -12.65 -10.25
C THR A 344 10.15 -12.96 -8.94
N LYS A 345 10.56 -11.95 -8.20
CA LYS A 345 11.04 -12.03 -6.82
C LYS A 345 9.96 -11.56 -5.86
N LYS A 346 10.15 -11.73 -4.54
CA LYS A 346 9.18 -11.28 -3.54
C LYS A 346 9.11 -9.75 -3.49
N SER A 347 7.89 -9.21 -3.41
CA SER A 347 7.64 -7.78 -3.19
C SER A 347 7.99 -7.34 -1.76
N ASN A 348 8.07 -6.04 -1.56
CA ASN A 348 8.05 -5.46 -0.22
C ASN A 348 6.60 -5.39 0.34
N GLN A 349 6.44 -4.78 1.52
CA GLN A 349 5.16 -4.68 2.26
C GLN A 349 4.07 -3.87 1.55
N LEU A 350 4.45 -3.07 0.54
CA LEU A 350 3.53 -2.30 -0.31
C LEU A 350 3.20 -3.01 -1.63
N GLU A 351 3.56 -4.30 -1.79
CA GLU A 351 3.45 -5.03 -3.05
C GLU A 351 4.25 -4.39 -4.20
N ILE A 352 5.34 -3.68 -3.90
CA ILE A 352 6.24 -3.11 -4.88
C ILE A 352 7.41 -4.08 -5.09
N TYR A 353 7.71 -4.38 -6.34
CA TYR A 353 8.70 -5.38 -6.75
C TYR A 353 9.95 -4.70 -7.29
N ASP A 354 11.06 -5.45 -7.27
CA ASP A 354 12.33 -5.10 -7.92
C ASP A 354 12.94 -3.74 -7.49
N CYS A 355 12.58 -3.20 -6.31
CA CYS A 355 13.30 -2.06 -5.73
C CYS A 355 14.72 -2.43 -5.26
N THR A 356 15.09 -3.70 -5.34
CA THR A 356 16.43 -4.21 -5.12
C THR A 356 16.83 -5.07 -6.29
N GLY A 357 17.92 -4.73 -6.97
CA GLY A 357 18.44 -5.47 -8.13
C GLY A 357 17.66 -5.23 -9.42
N ASN A 358 17.76 -6.15 -10.36
CA ASN A 358 17.28 -6.12 -11.73
C ASN A 358 17.92 -4.97 -12.53
N VAL A 359 17.45 -3.72 -12.40
CA VAL A 359 18.09 -2.52 -12.94
C VAL A 359 18.08 -1.39 -11.91
N TYR A 360 19.06 -0.51 -11.96
CA TYR A 360 19.01 0.76 -11.24
C TYR A 360 17.82 1.58 -11.68
N GLU A 361 17.20 2.31 -10.75
CA GLU A 361 16.08 3.17 -11.00
C GLU A 361 16.50 4.65 -11.02
N TRP A 362 16.27 5.35 -12.14
CA TRP A 362 16.43 6.79 -12.20
C TRP A 362 15.48 7.49 -11.22
N SER A 363 16.02 8.38 -10.40
CA SER A 363 15.27 9.33 -9.57
C SER A 363 15.34 10.74 -10.17
N TYR A 364 14.43 11.60 -9.74
CA TYR A 364 14.37 12.98 -10.22
C TYR A 364 15.60 13.82 -9.81
N ASP A 365 16.13 13.58 -8.63
CA ASP A 365 17.12 14.39 -7.94
C ASP A 365 18.49 14.43 -8.65
N THR A 366 19.21 15.54 -8.44
CA THR A 366 20.62 15.69 -8.78
C THR A 366 21.53 15.12 -7.71
N SER A 367 22.76 14.74 -8.09
CA SER A 367 23.73 14.08 -7.19
C SER A 367 24.46 15.02 -6.24
N THR A 368 23.99 16.24 -6.07
CA THR A 368 24.64 17.22 -5.19
C THR A 368 24.35 16.96 -3.72
N SER A 369 25.22 17.50 -2.85
CA SER A 369 24.99 17.65 -1.41
C SER A 369 24.13 18.88 -1.07
N GLY A 370 23.28 19.33 -2.01
CA GLY A 370 22.42 20.50 -1.82
C GLY A 370 21.43 20.33 -0.66
N TYR A 371 20.95 21.43 -0.15
CA TYR A 371 19.96 21.41 0.93
C TYR A 371 18.59 21.07 0.38
N MET A 372 17.96 20.01 0.91
CA MET A 372 16.51 19.87 0.83
C MET A 372 15.88 20.96 1.68
N SER A 373 14.95 21.72 1.12
CA SER A 373 14.10 22.60 1.92
C SER A 373 12.96 21.82 2.56
N GLU A 374 12.32 22.37 3.59
CA GLU A 374 11.09 21.79 4.13
C GLU A 374 9.94 21.85 3.11
N GLU A 375 9.95 22.91 2.28
CA GLU A 375 8.92 23.16 1.28
C GLU A 375 9.06 22.25 0.05
N PHE A 376 10.31 21.99 -0.37
CA PHE A 376 10.64 21.18 -1.55
C PHE A 376 11.59 20.03 -1.15
N PRO A 377 11.05 18.86 -0.78
CA PRO A 377 11.84 17.74 -0.25
C PRO A 377 12.51 16.92 -1.38
N TYR A 378 13.23 17.59 -2.26
CA TYR A 378 14.07 17.03 -3.31
C TYR A 378 15.22 17.97 -3.63
N ILE A 379 16.26 17.46 -4.28
CA ILE A 379 17.44 18.25 -4.66
C ILE A 379 17.48 18.38 -6.17
N TYR A 380 17.38 19.61 -6.66
CA TYR A 380 17.60 19.90 -8.08
C TYR A 380 18.56 21.09 -8.23
N ASP A 381 19.68 20.84 -8.90
CA ASP A 381 20.66 21.85 -9.29
C ASP A 381 20.85 21.78 -10.82
N SER A 382 20.46 22.84 -11.51
CA SER A 382 20.55 22.92 -12.98
C SER A 382 21.99 22.89 -13.51
N THR A 383 22.99 23.22 -12.69
CA THR A 383 24.40 23.16 -13.05
C THR A 383 24.94 21.73 -13.05
N GLN A 384 24.28 20.82 -12.33
CA GLN A 384 24.68 19.42 -12.19
C GLN A 384 24.03 18.55 -13.28
N LYS A 385 24.89 17.81 -13.96
CA LYS A 385 24.45 16.88 -15.03
C LYS A 385 24.15 15.49 -14.52
N ASN A 386 24.64 15.12 -13.35
CA ASN A 386 24.45 13.78 -12.78
C ASN A 386 23.12 13.68 -12.03
N ARG A 387 22.41 12.57 -12.27
CA ARG A 387 21.14 12.23 -11.66
C ARG A 387 21.30 11.00 -10.76
N ILE A 388 20.48 10.91 -9.72
CA ILE A 388 20.52 9.82 -8.76
C ILE A 388 19.93 8.55 -9.35
N LEU A 389 20.57 7.43 -9.02
CA LEU A 389 20.15 6.06 -9.32
C LEU A 389 20.11 5.26 -8.02
N ARG A 390 19.07 4.45 -7.85
CA ARG A 390 18.81 3.67 -6.64
C ARG A 390 18.59 2.20 -6.96
N GLY A 391 18.67 1.32 -5.95
CA GLY A 391 18.22 -0.08 -5.98
C GLY A 391 19.27 -1.11 -6.39
N GLY A 392 20.31 -0.73 -7.09
CA GLY A 392 21.25 -1.71 -7.67
C GLY A 392 20.72 -2.38 -8.95
N ALA A 393 21.53 -3.22 -9.59
CA ALA A 393 21.21 -3.87 -10.84
C ALA A 393 21.68 -5.33 -10.88
N TRP A 394 21.29 -6.05 -11.92
CA TRP A 394 21.57 -7.46 -12.16
C TRP A 394 23.06 -7.83 -12.07
N TYR A 395 23.98 -6.90 -12.29
CA TYR A 395 25.43 -7.18 -12.27
C TYR A 395 26.10 -6.80 -10.93
N ASN A 396 25.41 -6.05 -10.05
CA ASN A 396 25.95 -5.56 -8.80
C ASN A 396 26.14 -6.66 -7.76
N ARG A 397 27.12 -6.47 -6.88
CA ARG A 397 27.31 -7.31 -5.70
C ARG A 397 26.27 -6.97 -4.62
N ARG A 398 26.06 -7.93 -3.71
CA ARG A 398 25.10 -7.83 -2.58
C ARG A 398 25.10 -6.47 -1.88
N GLY A 399 26.26 -5.98 -1.44
CA GLY A 399 26.35 -4.72 -0.70
C GLY A 399 26.07 -3.47 -1.53
N GLU A 400 26.06 -3.56 -2.85
CA GLU A 400 25.73 -2.44 -3.75
C GLU A 400 24.24 -2.33 -4.03
N CYS A 401 23.46 -3.37 -3.68
CA CYS A 401 22.01 -3.43 -3.85
C CYS A 401 21.22 -3.06 -2.57
N GLU A 402 21.91 -2.68 -1.48
CA GLU A 402 21.22 -2.24 -0.25
C GLU A 402 20.34 -1.00 -0.53
N VAL A 403 19.16 -0.92 0.11
CA VAL A 403 18.21 0.20 -0.06
C VAL A 403 18.86 1.56 0.19
N ILE A 404 19.82 1.64 1.11
CA ILE A 404 20.54 2.90 1.42
C ILE A 404 21.57 3.29 0.37
N LYS A 405 21.94 2.41 -0.54
CA LYS A 405 22.95 2.71 -1.55
C LYS A 405 22.41 3.64 -2.62
N ARG A 406 23.23 4.62 -2.94
CA ARG A 406 22.96 5.61 -3.97
C ARG A 406 24.17 5.75 -4.89
N VAL A 407 23.91 5.84 -6.16
CA VAL A 407 24.90 6.13 -7.19
C VAL A 407 24.38 7.26 -8.08
N SER A 408 25.20 7.79 -8.94
CA SER A 408 24.77 8.81 -9.89
C SER A 408 25.42 8.61 -11.25
N ASN A 409 24.73 9.04 -12.29
CA ASN A 409 25.25 9.03 -13.65
C ASN A 409 24.76 10.25 -14.42
N GLY A 410 25.44 10.59 -15.51
CA GLY A 410 25.04 11.68 -16.38
C GLY A 410 23.63 11.47 -16.94
N GLY A 411 22.77 12.49 -16.89
CA GLY A 411 21.38 12.38 -17.30
C GLY A 411 21.17 12.02 -18.79
N SER A 412 22.20 12.12 -19.63
CA SER A 412 22.17 11.71 -21.03
C SER A 412 22.76 10.30 -21.28
N VAL A 413 23.25 9.63 -20.22
CA VAL A 413 23.87 8.31 -20.36
C VAL A 413 22.78 7.24 -20.47
N ARG A 414 22.98 6.32 -21.41
CA ARG A 414 22.18 5.09 -21.57
C ARG A 414 23.03 3.89 -21.15
N SER A 415 22.47 3.00 -20.36
CA SER A 415 23.19 1.81 -19.88
C SER A 415 22.20 0.66 -19.66
N GLU A 416 22.64 -0.56 -19.98
CA GLU A 416 21.87 -1.80 -19.80
C GLU A 416 21.57 -2.15 -18.33
N ILE A 417 22.08 -1.35 -17.41
CA ILE A 417 21.82 -1.48 -15.98
C ILE A 417 20.89 -0.42 -15.44
N CYS A 418 20.44 0.54 -16.27
CA CYS A 418 19.63 1.68 -15.86
C CYS A 418 18.25 1.64 -16.50
N GLY A 419 17.23 1.56 -15.69
CA GLY A 419 15.82 1.69 -16.02
C GLY A 419 15.15 2.69 -15.07
N PHE A 420 13.83 2.57 -14.86
CA PHE A 420 13.10 3.49 -13.99
C PHE A 420 11.73 2.95 -13.59
N ARG A 421 11.13 3.62 -12.64
CA ARG A 421 9.75 3.43 -12.17
C ARG A 421 9.03 4.76 -12.21
N ILE A 422 7.72 4.73 -12.44
CA ILE A 422 6.90 5.94 -12.43
C ILE A 422 6.08 6.04 -11.14
N VAL A 423 5.87 7.28 -10.73
CA VAL A 423 4.97 7.66 -9.65
C VAL A 423 4.02 8.76 -10.13
N ARG A 424 3.01 9.04 -9.33
CA ARG A 424 2.09 10.14 -9.54
C ARG A 424 1.66 10.70 -8.19
N THR A 425 1.47 12.02 -8.10
CA THR A 425 0.90 12.66 -6.91
C THR A 425 -0.64 12.48 -6.90
N ILE A 426 -1.23 12.28 -5.72
CA ILE A 426 -2.67 12.06 -5.54
C ILE A 426 -3.34 13.36 -5.09
#